data_99f685aba46b2532787530390f11f61f
#
_entry.id   99f685aba46b2532787530390f11f61f
#
_cell.length_a   1.000
_cell.length_b   1.000
_cell.length_c   1.000
_cell.angle_alpha   90.00
_cell.angle_beta   90.00
_cell.angle_gamma   90.00
#
_symmetry.space_group_name_H-M   'P 1'
#
loop_
_entity.id
_entity.type
_entity.pdbx_description
1 polymer ?
#
loop_
_entity_poly.entity_id
_entity_poly.type
_entity_poly.pdbx_seq_one_letter_code
_entity_poly.pdbx_strand_id
1 'polypeptide(L)'
;MSYVIAAPEYVAAAATDLANIGSALGDANSAALGPTSSVFAAGADEVSAAISALFNSHAQLYQALSTQAALFHQQFVNLMNGGASEYALTEAANAAPLQTVEQGVLGAINAPGQALTTAQPVAG
;
A
#
# COMPACT_ATOMS: atom_id res chain seq x y z
N MET A 1 -14.53 -14.28 22.01
CA MET A 1 -13.47 -14.07 21.02
C MET A 1 -13.89 -12.96 20.08
N SER A 2 -13.09 -11.91 19.97
CA SER A 2 -13.33 -10.88 18.96
C SER A 2 -12.73 -11.35 17.63
N TYR A 3 -13.55 -11.43 16.61
CA TYR A 3 -13.09 -11.68 15.27
C TYR A 3 -12.63 -10.35 14.65
N VAL A 4 -11.35 -10.23 14.36
CA VAL A 4 -10.81 -9.10 13.60
C VAL A 4 -10.64 -9.58 12.16
N ILE A 5 -11.40 -8.99 11.26
CA ILE A 5 -11.24 -9.21 9.82
C ILE A 5 -10.45 -8.04 9.26
N ALA A 6 -9.30 -8.33 8.67
CA ALA A 6 -8.55 -7.33 7.93
C ALA A 6 -9.20 -7.11 6.55
N ALA A 7 -9.21 -5.86 6.11
CA ALA A 7 -9.65 -5.49 4.77
C ALA A 7 -8.41 -5.14 3.92
N PRO A 8 -7.70 -6.14 3.37
CA PRO A 8 -6.42 -5.94 2.69
C PRO A 8 -6.54 -5.03 1.46
N GLU A 9 -7.68 -4.99 0.81
CA GLU A 9 -7.97 -4.11 -0.32
C GLU A 9 -7.91 -2.63 0.07
N TYR A 10 -8.32 -2.26 1.29
CA TYR A 10 -8.20 -0.87 1.77
C TYR A 10 -6.74 -0.50 2.07
N VAL A 11 -5.96 -1.43 2.60
CA VAL A 11 -4.51 -1.23 2.83
C VAL A 11 -3.78 -1.08 1.50
N ALA A 12 -4.08 -1.91 0.52
CA ALA A 12 -3.51 -1.82 -0.82
C ALA A 12 -3.89 -0.50 -1.53
N ALA A 13 -5.14 -0.06 -1.38
CA ALA A 13 -5.59 1.24 -1.90
C ALA A 13 -4.85 2.39 -1.24
N ALA A 14 -4.69 2.37 0.09
CA ALA A 14 -3.91 3.37 0.82
C ALA A 14 -2.44 3.39 0.39
N ALA A 15 -1.83 2.23 0.14
CA ALA A 15 -0.47 2.14 -0.39
C ALA A 15 -0.36 2.77 -1.79
N THR A 16 -1.36 2.59 -2.64
CA THR A 16 -1.43 3.23 -3.96
C THR A 16 -1.54 4.76 -3.83
N ASP A 17 -2.39 5.25 -2.94
CA ASP A 17 -2.52 6.69 -2.68
C ASP A 17 -1.21 7.29 -2.19
N LEU A 18 -0.50 6.61 -1.28
CA LEU A 18 0.82 7.03 -0.81
C LEU A 18 1.86 7.02 -1.93
N ALA A 19 1.83 6.06 -2.83
CA ALA A 19 2.71 6.04 -4.01
C ALA A 19 2.45 7.26 -4.92
N ASN A 20 1.20 7.61 -5.14
CA ASN A 20 0.81 8.79 -5.92
C ASN A 20 1.26 10.10 -5.25
N ILE A 21 1.15 10.20 -3.92
CA ILE A 21 1.66 11.32 -3.14
C ILE A 21 3.19 11.43 -3.31
N GLY A 22 3.90 10.30 -3.22
CA GLY A 22 5.34 10.25 -3.43
C GLY A 22 5.75 10.76 -4.81
N SER A 23 5.04 10.36 -5.87
CA SER A 23 5.26 10.86 -7.23
C SER A 23 5.04 12.37 -7.33
N ALA A 24 3.93 12.87 -6.78
CA ALA A 24 3.62 14.30 -6.80
C ALA A 24 4.68 15.14 -6.06
N LEU A 25 5.18 14.64 -4.93
CA LEU A 25 6.28 15.27 -4.18
C LEU A 25 7.58 15.26 -4.99
N GLY A 26 7.90 14.16 -5.67
CA GLY A 26 9.05 14.05 -6.53
C GLY A 26 9.02 15.06 -7.69
N ASP A 27 7.88 15.19 -8.34
CA ASP A 27 7.67 16.17 -9.42
C ASP A 27 7.81 17.60 -8.91
N ALA A 28 7.20 17.92 -7.75
CA ALA A 28 7.31 19.24 -7.14
C ALA A 28 8.76 19.57 -6.74
N ASN A 29 9.48 18.63 -6.15
CA ASN A 29 10.90 18.80 -5.77
C ASN A 29 11.79 18.98 -7.01
N SER A 30 11.52 18.25 -8.08
CA SER A 30 12.24 18.39 -9.34
C SER A 30 11.99 19.75 -9.99
N ALA A 31 10.74 20.22 -9.98
CA ALA A 31 10.40 21.56 -10.49
C ALA A 31 11.03 22.68 -9.65
N ALA A 32 11.17 22.48 -8.35
CA ALA A 32 11.79 23.46 -7.45
C ALA A 32 13.32 23.50 -7.54
N LEU A 33 13.97 22.49 -8.10
CA LEU A 33 15.43 22.39 -8.13
C LEU A 33 16.09 23.61 -8.81
N GLY A 34 15.71 23.93 -10.03
CA GLY A 34 16.29 25.04 -10.78
C GLY A 34 16.14 26.39 -10.07
N PRO A 35 14.90 26.84 -9.76
CA PRO A 35 14.66 28.12 -9.15
C PRO A 35 15.31 28.31 -7.78
N THR A 36 15.47 27.23 -6.99
CA THR A 36 15.98 27.31 -5.62
C THR A 36 17.48 27.11 -5.51
N SER A 37 18.12 26.38 -6.46
CA SER A 37 19.56 26.11 -6.43
C SER A 37 20.38 27.04 -7.31
N SER A 38 19.73 27.96 -8.03
CA SER A 38 20.38 28.91 -8.92
C SER A 38 19.91 30.36 -8.65
N VAL A 39 19.78 30.70 -7.37
CA VAL A 39 19.39 32.04 -6.94
C VAL A 39 20.51 33.02 -7.23
N PHE A 40 20.22 34.08 -7.97
CA PHE A 40 21.15 35.18 -8.21
C PHE A 40 21.25 36.12 -7.03
N ALA A 41 22.41 36.72 -6.84
CA ALA A 41 22.58 37.77 -5.84
C ALA A 41 21.68 38.96 -6.15
N ALA A 42 21.01 39.50 -5.13
CA ALA A 42 20.08 40.63 -5.30
C ALA A 42 20.78 41.94 -5.67
N GLY A 43 22.08 42.04 -5.38
CA GLY A 43 22.92 43.19 -5.70
C GLY A 43 24.38 42.77 -5.94
N ALA A 44 25.20 43.72 -6.43
CA ALA A 44 26.62 43.50 -6.71
C ALA A 44 27.48 43.71 -5.44
N ASP A 45 27.01 43.29 -4.29
CA ASP A 45 27.70 43.39 -3.00
C ASP A 45 27.97 42.05 -2.37
N GLU A 46 28.92 41.98 -1.44
CA GLU A 46 29.36 40.74 -0.80
C GLU A 46 28.25 40.07 0.04
N VAL A 47 27.37 40.85 0.64
CA VAL A 47 26.28 40.33 1.47
C VAL A 47 25.24 39.63 0.59
N SER A 48 24.84 40.25 -0.51
CA SER A 48 23.91 39.64 -1.47
C SER A 48 24.50 38.36 -2.08
N ALA A 49 25.77 38.33 -2.39
CA ALA A 49 26.48 37.14 -2.89
C ALA A 49 26.50 36.03 -1.83
N ALA A 50 26.79 36.36 -0.57
CA ALA A 50 26.80 35.39 0.54
C ALA A 50 25.40 34.81 0.80
N ILE A 51 24.36 35.62 0.75
CA ILE A 51 22.97 35.19 0.92
C ILE A 51 22.55 34.24 -0.20
N SER A 52 22.82 34.59 -1.47
CA SER A 52 22.48 33.71 -2.59
C SER A 52 23.21 32.37 -2.50
N ALA A 53 24.50 32.37 -2.11
CA ALA A 53 25.25 31.14 -1.89
C ALA A 53 24.66 30.26 -0.77
N LEU A 54 24.18 30.89 0.32
CA LEU A 54 23.52 30.18 1.41
C LEU A 54 22.22 29.52 0.94
N PHE A 55 21.36 30.23 0.21
CA PHE A 55 20.14 29.66 -0.34
C PHE A 55 20.40 28.52 -1.32
N ASN A 56 21.37 28.69 -2.21
CA ASN A 56 21.76 27.65 -3.18
C ASN A 56 22.29 26.39 -2.45
N SER A 57 23.11 26.57 -1.44
CA SER A 57 23.62 25.48 -0.61
C SER A 57 22.48 24.76 0.13
N HIS A 58 21.57 25.50 0.74
CA HIS A 58 20.40 24.94 1.42
C HIS A 58 19.51 24.15 0.45
N ALA A 59 19.28 24.67 -0.75
CA ALA A 59 18.49 23.98 -1.76
C ALA A 59 19.12 22.65 -2.18
N GLN A 60 20.45 22.62 -2.32
CA GLN A 60 21.16 21.38 -2.66
C GLN A 60 21.05 20.33 -1.53
N LEU A 61 21.18 20.75 -0.27
CA LEU A 61 20.99 19.87 0.90
C LEU A 61 19.54 19.36 0.96
N TYR A 62 18.56 20.21 0.70
CA TYR A 62 17.17 19.82 0.62
C TYR A 62 16.93 18.75 -0.46
N GLN A 63 17.50 18.92 -1.65
CA GLN A 63 17.35 17.94 -2.74
C GLN A 63 17.98 16.58 -2.37
N ALA A 64 19.15 16.59 -1.72
CA ALA A 64 19.77 15.36 -1.24
C ALA A 64 18.91 14.65 -0.20
N LEU A 65 18.34 15.40 0.75
CA LEU A 65 17.44 14.88 1.77
C LEU A 65 16.12 14.36 1.16
N SER A 66 15.56 15.11 0.20
CA SER A 66 14.31 14.70 -0.48
C SER A 66 14.47 13.39 -1.23
N THR A 67 15.63 13.14 -1.83
CA THR A 67 15.95 11.86 -2.48
C THR A 67 15.93 10.71 -1.48
N GLN A 68 16.55 10.88 -0.32
CA GLN A 68 16.53 9.86 0.74
C GLN A 68 15.12 9.63 1.29
N ALA A 69 14.37 10.72 1.48
CA ALA A 69 12.98 10.63 1.93
C ALA A 69 12.10 9.89 0.91
N ALA A 70 12.32 10.10 -0.39
CA ALA A 70 11.61 9.38 -1.45
C ALA A 70 11.91 7.88 -1.43
N LEU A 71 13.16 7.48 -1.21
CA LEU A 71 13.53 6.07 -1.06
C LEU A 71 12.88 5.44 0.17
N PHE A 72 12.88 6.12 1.30
CA PHE A 72 12.20 5.67 2.51
C PHE A 72 10.69 5.52 2.29
N HIS A 73 10.08 6.50 1.64
CA HIS A 73 8.65 6.48 1.30
C HIS A 73 8.30 5.28 0.39
N GLN A 74 9.13 5.03 -0.62
CA GLN A 74 8.94 3.87 -1.51
C GLN A 74 9.05 2.54 -0.76
N GLN A 75 10.01 2.43 0.14
CA GLN A 75 10.14 1.23 0.99
C GLN A 75 8.91 1.04 1.86
N PHE A 76 8.39 2.11 2.45
CA PHE A 76 7.17 2.07 3.25
C PHE A 76 5.97 1.61 2.42
N VAL A 77 5.78 2.14 1.22
CA VAL A 77 4.72 1.72 0.29
C VAL A 77 4.84 0.23 -0.04
N ASN A 78 6.06 -0.24 -0.31
CA ASN A 78 6.32 -1.65 -0.59
C ASN A 78 5.98 -2.55 0.62
N LEU A 79 6.32 -2.12 1.83
CA LEU A 79 5.98 -2.82 3.06
C LEU A 79 4.46 -2.87 3.30
N MET A 80 3.75 -1.78 3.01
CA MET A 80 2.30 -1.77 3.09
C MET A 80 1.65 -2.75 2.09
N ASN A 81 2.13 -2.78 0.85
CA ASN A 81 1.65 -3.73 -0.15
C ASN A 81 1.96 -5.18 0.26
N GLY A 82 3.14 -5.42 0.79
CA GLY A 82 3.51 -6.72 1.35
C GLY A 82 2.59 -7.13 2.49
N GLY A 83 2.33 -6.22 3.42
CA GLY A 83 1.40 -6.44 4.53
C GLY A 83 -0.03 -6.72 4.06
N ALA A 84 -0.52 -5.98 3.06
CA ALA A 84 -1.83 -6.23 2.47
C ALA A 84 -1.92 -7.64 1.86
N SER A 85 -0.87 -8.08 1.17
CA SER A 85 -0.79 -9.43 0.60
C SER A 85 -0.78 -10.50 1.70
N GLU A 86 -0.03 -10.31 2.77
CA GLU A 86 0.00 -11.24 3.92
C GLU A 86 -1.38 -11.34 4.60
N TYR A 87 -2.06 -10.22 4.80
CA TYR A 87 -3.42 -10.22 5.31
C TYR A 87 -4.39 -10.96 4.37
N ALA A 88 -4.29 -10.73 3.05
CA ALA A 88 -5.12 -11.42 2.07
C ALA A 88 -4.92 -12.94 2.10
N LEU A 89 -3.66 -13.40 2.18
CA LEU A 89 -3.33 -14.81 2.29
C LEU A 89 -3.86 -15.43 3.60
N THR A 90 -3.73 -14.71 4.71
CA THR A 90 -4.22 -15.14 6.02
C THR A 90 -5.74 -15.24 6.04
N GLU A 91 -6.45 -14.24 5.49
CA GLU A 91 -7.91 -14.27 5.39
C GLU A 91 -8.38 -15.42 4.50
N ALA A 92 -7.71 -15.67 3.37
CA ALA A 92 -8.01 -16.80 2.50
C ALA A 92 -7.75 -18.14 3.21
N ALA A 93 -6.65 -18.27 3.94
CA ALA A 93 -6.32 -19.47 4.70
C ALA A 93 -7.33 -19.72 5.84
N ASN A 94 -7.82 -18.66 6.48
CA ASN A 94 -8.83 -18.78 7.53
C ASN A 94 -10.23 -19.10 6.97
N ALA A 95 -10.55 -18.62 5.79
CA ALA A 95 -11.83 -18.89 5.13
C ALA A 95 -11.93 -20.33 4.61
N ALA A 96 -10.86 -20.92 4.12
CA ALA A 96 -10.87 -22.25 3.53
C ALA A 96 -11.32 -23.36 4.53
N PRO A 97 -10.84 -23.43 5.77
CA PRO A 97 -11.33 -24.41 6.74
C PRO A 97 -12.80 -24.23 7.09
N LEU A 98 -13.29 -22.98 7.19
CA LEU A 98 -14.69 -22.69 7.46
C LEU A 98 -15.59 -23.15 6.32
N GLN A 99 -15.20 -22.94 5.08
CA GLN A 99 -15.93 -23.44 3.90
C GLN A 99 -15.96 -24.97 3.87
N THR A 100 -14.86 -25.62 4.21
CA THR A 100 -14.79 -27.08 4.28
C THR A 100 -15.74 -27.64 5.35
N VAL A 101 -15.78 -27.02 6.53
CA VAL A 101 -16.70 -27.39 7.60
C VAL A 101 -18.16 -27.17 7.17
N GLU A 102 -18.46 -26.04 6.55
CA GLU A 102 -19.81 -25.74 6.04
C GLU A 102 -20.26 -26.76 5.00
N GLN A 103 -19.40 -27.07 4.04
CA GLN A 103 -19.70 -28.09 3.02
C GLN A 103 -19.88 -29.48 3.65
N GLY A 104 -19.07 -29.82 4.65
CA GLY A 104 -19.20 -31.06 5.38
C GLY A 104 -20.53 -31.17 6.14
N VAL A 105 -20.95 -30.08 6.79
CA VAL A 105 -22.25 -30.00 7.49
C VAL A 105 -23.40 -30.10 6.50
N LEU A 106 -23.36 -29.35 5.41
CA LEU A 106 -24.39 -29.41 4.36
C LEU A 106 -24.46 -30.80 3.72
N GLY A 107 -23.32 -31.43 3.46
CA GLY A 107 -23.26 -32.80 2.98
C GLY A 107 -23.89 -33.80 3.95
N ALA A 108 -23.60 -33.67 5.24
CA ALA A 108 -24.17 -34.52 6.28
C ALA A 108 -25.69 -34.32 6.46
N ILE A 109 -26.19 -33.08 6.29
CA ILE A 109 -27.62 -32.77 6.36
C ILE A 109 -28.35 -33.29 5.11
N ASN A 110 -27.74 -33.18 3.94
CA ASN A 110 -28.36 -33.54 2.66
C ASN A 110 -28.23 -35.05 2.33
N ALA A 111 -27.25 -35.76 2.89
CA ALA A 111 -27.03 -37.17 2.62
C ALA A 111 -28.26 -38.05 2.90
N PRO A 112 -29.00 -37.91 4.02
CA PRO A 112 -30.22 -38.68 4.25
C PRO A 112 -31.31 -38.42 3.19
N GLY A 113 -31.46 -37.18 2.75
CA GLY A 113 -32.40 -36.81 1.70
C GLY A 113 -32.04 -37.42 0.35
N GLN A 114 -30.77 -37.41 0.01
CA GLN A 114 -30.28 -38.02 -1.22
C GLN A 114 -30.43 -39.55 -1.19
N ALA A 115 -30.19 -40.18 -0.06
CA ALA A 115 -30.41 -41.61 0.10
C ALA A 115 -31.89 -42.01 -0.11
N LEU A 116 -32.81 -41.16 0.34
CA LEU A 116 -34.25 -41.35 0.12
C LEU A 116 -34.67 -41.16 -1.33
N THR A 117 -34.04 -40.21 -2.05
CA THR A 117 -34.36 -39.93 -3.46
C THR A 117 -33.72 -40.93 -4.43
N THR A 118 -32.61 -41.53 -4.04
CA THR A 118 -31.88 -42.54 -4.84
C THR A 118 -32.35 -43.97 -4.54
N ALA A 119 -33.08 -44.20 -3.45
CA ALA A 119 -33.72 -45.47 -3.20
C ALA A 119 -34.85 -45.68 -4.21
N GLN A 120 -34.61 -46.47 -5.23
CA GLN A 120 -35.66 -46.85 -6.15
C GLN A 120 -36.72 -47.67 -5.42
N PRO A 121 -38.00 -47.32 -5.61
CA PRO A 121 -39.04 -48.21 -5.13
C PRO A 121 -38.89 -49.56 -5.79
N VAL A 122 -38.76 -50.57 -4.98
CA VAL A 122 -38.78 -51.95 -5.49
C VAL A 122 -40.16 -52.18 -6.05
N ALA A 123 -40.25 -52.23 -7.38
CA ALA A 123 -41.45 -52.68 -8.04
C ALA A 123 -41.67 -54.13 -7.67
N GLY A 124 -42.62 -54.36 -6.83
CA GLY A 124 -43.03 -55.71 -6.46
C GLY A 124 -43.68 -56.46 -7.60
#